data_4f7cf44b1211296462feff817ed7afb5
#
_entry.id   4f7cf44b1211296462feff817ed7afb5
#
_cell.length_a   1.000
_cell.length_b   1.000
_cell.length_c   1.000
_cell.angle_alpha   90.00
_cell.angle_beta   90.00
_cell.angle_gamma   90.00
#
_symmetry.space_group_name_H-M   'P 1'
#
loop_
_entity.id
_entity.type
_entity.pdbx_description
1 polymer ?
#
loop_
_entity_poly.entity_id
_entity_poly.type
_entity_poly.pdbx_seq_one_letter_code
_entity_poly.pdbx_strand_id
1 'polypeptide(L)'
;MKSINFTLLADESLAKDFGKKGTATDITIYDRKESGVLRTWTVPTSFPDKIQSLFQAINMGEYVIFHITKLDKFTGEQIIALDVLGKKQGILSHSFDVDKNTLLSMIKGTVVEQYKLVEPENLKKEIDLLEPVSKDGTPLIVIDHCFDVKGVGTVILGKITQGKLKVYENLKLFPKGTDIVVKSIQMHDDSVEDAVCPARVGLAVKGAGPDDVQRGDVLCMPNTMQVSQEIEIDYTQSKFFKDKVSENQMFLASIGLQIRPVKIVSLNPMKLSLGKPTVYEKGDTCVILKPESTTIRIVGSGKITK
;
A
#
# COMPACT_ATOMS: atom_id res chain seq x y z
N MET A 1 9.64 -12.38 -16.18
CA MET A 1 8.65 -11.35 -16.58
C MET A 1 8.89 -10.12 -15.71
N LYS A 2 8.95 -8.90 -16.29
CA LYS A 2 9.03 -7.64 -15.52
C LYS A 2 7.66 -7.34 -14.90
N SER A 3 7.65 -6.69 -13.73
CA SER A 3 6.40 -6.29 -13.04
C SER A 3 6.50 -4.85 -12.55
N ILE A 4 5.41 -4.07 -12.69
CA ILE A 4 5.32 -2.69 -12.22
C ILE A 4 3.96 -2.54 -11.53
N ASN A 5 3.95 -1.97 -10.32
CA ASN A 5 2.72 -1.76 -9.57
C ASN A 5 2.44 -0.27 -9.41
N PHE A 6 1.21 0.08 -9.64
CA PHE A 6 0.69 1.44 -9.56
C PHE A 6 -0.37 1.54 -8.47
N THR A 7 -0.38 2.66 -7.78
CA THR A 7 -1.58 3.15 -7.13
C THR A 7 -2.33 4.01 -8.13
N LEU A 8 -3.59 3.73 -8.38
CA LEU A 8 -4.43 4.56 -9.23
C LEU A 8 -5.46 5.30 -8.38
N LEU A 9 -5.28 6.61 -8.27
CA LEU A 9 -6.22 7.55 -7.65
C LEU A 9 -7.00 8.25 -8.75
N ALA A 10 -8.10 7.63 -9.16
CA ALA A 10 -8.97 8.09 -10.25
C ALA A 10 -10.33 7.39 -10.15
N ASP A 11 -11.25 7.77 -11.02
CA ASP A 11 -12.51 7.06 -11.17
C ASP A 11 -12.29 5.63 -11.71
N GLU A 12 -13.15 4.69 -11.31
CA GLU A 12 -13.02 3.26 -11.68
C GLU A 12 -13.08 3.04 -13.21
N SER A 13 -13.70 3.94 -13.97
CA SER A 13 -13.74 3.89 -15.43
C SER A 13 -12.33 3.90 -16.03
N LEU A 14 -11.45 4.79 -15.55
CA LEU A 14 -10.07 4.89 -16.03
C LEU A 14 -9.26 3.61 -15.71
N ALA A 15 -9.55 2.96 -14.59
CA ALA A 15 -8.90 1.68 -14.25
C ALA A 15 -9.21 0.57 -15.25
N LYS A 16 -10.46 0.52 -15.76
CA LYS A 16 -10.89 -0.46 -16.78
C LYS A 16 -10.23 -0.25 -18.13
N ASP A 17 -9.85 1.00 -18.44
CA ASP A 17 -9.13 1.31 -19.67
C ASP A 17 -7.66 0.85 -19.61
N PHE A 18 -7.09 0.74 -18.42
CA PHE A 18 -5.70 0.33 -18.22
C PHE A 18 -5.53 -1.18 -18.12
N GLY A 19 -6.50 -1.91 -17.56
CA GLY A 19 -6.36 -3.34 -17.33
C GLY A 19 -7.65 -4.09 -17.02
N LYS A 20 -7.55 -5.42 -16.99
CA LYS A 20 -8.64 -6.31 -16.60
C LYS A 20 -8.82 -6.30 -15.10
N LYS A 21 -10.06 -6.26 -14.62
CA LYS A 21 -10.41 -6.35 -13.21
C LYS A 21 -10.09 -7.74 -12.67
N GLY A 22 -9.27 -7.78 -11.62
CA GLY A 22 -8.93 -8.97 -10.85
C GLY A 22 -9.64 -8.98 -9.50
N THR A 23 -8.87 -9.14 -8.41
CA THR A 23 -9.39 -9.17 -7.04
C THR A 23 -10.06 -7.86 -6.67
N ALA A 24 -11.27 -7.92 -6.10
CA ALA A 24 -12.05 -6.76 -5.69
C ALA A 24 -12.59 -6.94 -4.27
N THR A 25 -12.20 -6.02 -3.40
CA THR A 25 -12.68 -5.88 -2.02
C THR A 25 -12.86 -4.39 -1.71
N ASP A 26 -12.35 -3.89 -0.58
CA ASP A 26 -12.19 -2.46 -0.27
C ASP A 26 -11.10 -1.77 -1.11
N ILE A 27 -10.20 -2.55 -1.68
CA ILE A 27 -9.31 -2.18 -2.79
C ILE A 27 -9.58 -3.11 -3.97
N THR A 28 -9.50 -2.58 -5.18
CA THR A 28 -9.64 -3.38 -6.40
C THR A 28 -8.32 -3.36 -7.18
N ILE A 29 -7.94 -4.53 -7.67
CA ILE A 29 -6.71 -4.71 -8.44
C ILE A 29 -7.08 -4.96 -9.90
N TYR A 30 -6.45 -4.21 -10.79
CA TYR A 30 -6.51 -4.38 -12.23
C TYR A 30 -5.14 -4.75 -12.74
N ASP A 31 -5.06 -5.56 -13.77
CA ASP A 31 -3.78 -5.93 -14.37
C ASP A 31 -3.84 -6.00 -15.91
N ARG A 32 -2.67 -5.82 -16.53
CA ARG A 32 -2.45 -5.96 -17.97
C ARG A 32 -1.07 -6.54 -18.20
N LYS A 33 -1.03 -7.67 -18.91
CA LYS A 33 0.21 -8.27 -19.39
C LYS A 33 0.39 -7.90 -20.86
N GLU A 34 1.45 -7.18 -21.15
CA GLU A 34 1.75 -6.71 -22.49
C GLU A 34 3.28 -6.63 -22.70
N SER A 35 3.78 -7.16 -23.82
CA SER A 35 5.21 -7.11 -24.20
C SER A 35 6.18 -7.59 -23.11
N GLY A 36 5.79 -8.65 -22.35
CA GLY A 36 6.61 -9.22 -21.28
C GLY A 36 6.63 -8.43 -19.98
N VAL A 37 5.81 -7.39 -19.88
CA VAL A 37 5.63 -6.57 -18.67
C VAL A 37 4.23 -6.78 -18.09
N LEU A 38 4.17 -7.12 -16.81
CA LEU A 38 2.94 -7.15 -16.04
C LEU A 38 2.79 -5.81 -15.32
N ARG A 39 1.74 -5.07 -15.64
CA ARG A 39 1.35 -3.83 -14.96
C ARG A 39 0.13 -4.10 -14.09
N THR A 40 0.21 -3.69 -12.82
CA THR A 40 -0.85 -3.89 -11.83
C THR A 40 -1.26 -2.55 -11.25
N TRP A 41 -2.55 -2.22 -11.29
CA TRP A 41 -3.12 -0.99 -10.71
C TRP A 41 -3.97 -1.33 -9.50
N THR A 42 -3.67 -0.72 -8.37
CA THR A 42 -4.46 -0.84 -7.14
C THR A 42 -5.28 0.43 -6.95
N VAL A 43 -6.60 0.25 -6.89
CA VAL A 43 -7.59 1.34 -6.74
C VAL A 43 -8.20 1.25 -5.34
N PRO A 44 -8.28 2.34 -4.56
CA PRO A 44 -8.95 2.37 -3.25
C PRO A 44 -10.47 2.46 -3.41
N THR A 45 -11.14 1.36 -3.79
CA THR A 45 -12.56 1.35 -4.20
C THR A 45 -13.52 1.74 -3.09
N SER A 46 -13.17 1.48 -1.83
CA SER A 46 -13.99 1.91 -0.68
C SER A 46 -13.66 3.33 -0.18
N PHE A 47 -12.73 4.06 -0.80
CA PHE A 47 -12.54 5.48 -0.55
C PHE A 47 -13.56 6.27 -1.40
N PRO A 48 -14.24 7.30 -0.85
CA PRO A 48 -13.94 7.98 0.41
C PRO A 48 -14.56 7.39 1.68
N ASP A 49 -15.43 6.40 1.61
CA ASP A 49 -16.13 5.89 2.81
C ASP A 49 -15.17 5.32 3.84
N LYS A 50 -14.14 4.60 3.39
CA LYS A 50 -13.10 4.01 4.23
C LYS A 50 -11.74 4.61 3.91
N ILE A 51 -11.27 5.55 4.74
CA ILE A 51 -9.94 6.18 4.58
C ILE A 51 -8.80 5.16 4.56
N GLN A 52 -8.90 4.07 5.29
CA GLN A 52 -7.88 3.03 5.37
C GLN A 52 -7.63 2.34 4.02
N SER A 53 -8.63 2.23 3.14
CA SER A 53 -8.45 1.67 1.80
C SER A 53 -7.53 2.52 0.94
N LEU A 54 -7.55 3.85 1.13
CA LEU A 54 -6.62 4.78 0.47
C LEU A 54 -5.17 4.47 0.84
N PHE A 55 -4.89 4.33 2.14
CA PHE A 55 -3.53 4.03 2.63
C PHE A 55 -3.04 2.66 2.18
N GLN A 56 -3.91 1.66 2.21
CA GLN A 56 -3.58 0.33 1.71
C GLN A 56 -3.27 0.35 0.21
N ALA A 57 -4.09 1.01 -0.61
CA ALA A 57 -3.82 1.13 -2.04
C ALA A 57 -2.51 1.87 -2.34
N ILE A 58 -2.24 2.99 -1.64
CA ILE A 58 -1.01 3.76 -1.83
C ILE A 58 0.24 2.93 -1.50
N ASN A 59 0.17 2.04 -0.51
CA ASN A 59 1.30 1.18 -0.13
C ASN A 59 1.54 0.01 -1.08
N MET A 60 0.60 -0.28 -2.01
CA MET A 60 0.78 -1.31 -3.04
C MET A 60 1.61 -0.83 -4.24
N GLY A 61 1.54 0.45 -4.61
CA GLY A 61 2.20 0.99 -5.79
C GLY A 61 3.63 1.50 -5.53
N GLU A 62 4.53 1.28 -6.50
CA GLU A 62 5.80 2.01 -6.60
C GLU A 62 5.55 3.40 -7.17
N TYR A 63 4.67 3.49 -8.17
CA TYR A 63 4.25 4.72 -8.82
C TYR A 63 2.81 5.06 -8.46
N VAL A 64 2.51 6.35 -8.45
CA VAL A 64 1.15 6.86 -8.29
C VAL A 64 0.67 7.45 -9.62
N ILE A 65 -0.49 7.02 -10.07
CA ILE A 65 -1.23 7.67 -11.15
C ILE A 65 -2.38 8.41 -10.50
N PHE A 66 -2.30 9.74 -10.49
CA PHE A 66 -3.29 10.59 -9.84
C PHE A 66 -4.02 11.42 -10.90
N HIS A 67 -5.24 10.99 -11.24
CA HIS A 67 -6.12 11.71 -12.16
C HIS A 67 -7.23 12.40 -11.38
N ILE A 68 -7.23 13.72 -11.40
CA ILE A 68 -8.14 14.57 -10.61
C ILE A 68 -9.30 15.03 -11.49
N THR A 69 -10.52 14.67 -11.10
CA THR A 69 -11.74 15.09 -11.79
C THR A 69 -12.45 16.25 -11.09
N LYS A 70 -12.15 16.48 -9.81
CA LYS A 70 -12.70 17.60 -9.01
C LYS A 70 -11.76 17.97 -7.88
N LEU A 71 -11.85 19.22 -7.43
CA LEU A 71 -11.10 19.71 -6.27
C LEU A 71 -12.05 19.77 -5.06
N ASP A 72 -11.95 18.76 -4.19
CA ASP A 72 -12.76 18.68 -2.99
C ASP A 72 -11.94 18.23 -1.76
N LYS A 73 -12.60 18.05 -0.63
CA LYS A 73 -12.00 17.53 0.61
C LYS A 73 -11.25 16.20 0.38
N PHE A 74 -11.81 15.30 -0.43
CA PHE A 74 -11.25 13.98 -0.64
C PHE A 74 -9.99 14.02 -1.50
N THR A 75 -9.95 14.91 -2.50
CA THR A 75 -8.72 15.23 -3.25
C THR A 75 -7.64 15.76 -2.29
N GLY A 76 -8.02 16.63 -1.35
CA GLY A 76 -7.11 17.11 -0.31
C GLY A 76 -6.57 15.97 0.58
N GLU A 77 -7.42 15.03 0.99
CA GLU A 77 -6.98 13.85 1.77
C GLU A 77 -6.05 12.93 0.97
N GLN A 78 -6.28 12.75 -0.33
CA GLN A 78 -5.38 11.99 -1.20
C GLN A 78 -4.00 12.65 -1.29
N ILE A 79 -3.94 13.96 -1.48
CA ILE A 79 -2.68 14.72 -1.50
C ILE A 79 -1.93 14.56 -0.17
N ILE A 80 -2.62 14.73 0.97
CA ILE A 80 -2.01 14.59 2.30
C ILE A 80 -1.54 13.14 2.52
N ALA A 81 -2.31 12.14 2.11
CA ALA A 81 -1.92 10.73 2.23
C ALA A 81 -0.65 10.42 1.45
N LEU A 82 -0.53 10.91 0.22
CA LEU A 82 0.67 10.76 -0.60
C LEU A 82 1.89 11.45 0.04
N ASP A 83 1.68 12.63 0.60
CA ASP A 83 2.73 13.44 1.24
C ASP A 83 3.26 12.76 2.51
N VAL A 84 2.38 12.35 3.43
CA VAL A 84 2.82 11.68 4.69
C VAL A 84 3.45 10.31 4.46
N LEU A 85 3.08 9.61 3.37
CA LEU A 85 3.70 8.35 2.96
C LEU A 85 4.97 8.56 2.11
N GLY A 86 5.30 9.80 1.75
CA GLY A 86 6.50 10.13 0.99
C GLY A 86 6.53 9.55 -0.42
N LYS A 87 5.39 9.43 -1.09
CA LYS A 87 5.26 8.85 -2.44
C LYS A 87 5.69 9.85 -3.51
N LYS A 88 6.99 9.92 -3.77
CA LYS A 88 7.61 10.92 -4.67
C LYS A 88 7.49 10.60 -6.15
N GLN A 89 7.22 9.35 -6.53
CA GLN A 89 7.19 8.93 -7.92
C GLN A 89 5.74 8.82 -8.39
N GLY A 90 5.36 9.62 -9.38
CA GLY A 90 4.00 9.60 -9.90
C GLY A 90 3.78 10.46 -11.13
N ILE A 91 2.60 10.27 -11.70
CA ILE A 91 2.05 11.06 -12.79
C ILE A 91 0.79 11.74 -12.28
N LEU A 92 0.69 13.05 -12.48
CA LEU A 92 -0.48 13.87 -12.20
C LEU A 92 -1.20 14.18 -13.50
N SER A 93 -2.50 14.02 -13.51
CA SER A 93 -3.37 14.44 -14.60
C SER A 93 -4.65 15.03 -14.04
N HIS A 94 -5.36 15.80 -14.81
CA HIS A 94 -6.65 16.36 -14.40
C HIS A 94 -7.61 16.45 -15.59
N SER A 95 -8.91 16.38 -15.31
CA SER A 95 -9.93 16.64 -16.32
C SER A 95 -9.99 18.14 -16.68
N PHE A 96 -10.60 18.43 -17.83
CA PHE A 96 -10.71 19.79 -18.36
C PHE A 96 -11.40 20.77 -17.40
N ASP A 97 -12.38 20.29 -16.64
CA ASP A 97 -13.17 21.12 -15.70
C ASP A 97 -12.40 21.51 -14.43
N VAL A 98 -11.22 20.96 -14.19
CA VAL A 98 -10.41 21.27 -13.01
C VAL A 98 -9.60 22.56 -13.26
N ASP A 99 -9.79 23.56 -12.40
CA ASP A 99 -8.97 24.77 -12.45
C ASP A 99 -7.51 24.46 -12.08
N LYS A 100 -6.64 24.55 -13.08
CA LYS A 100 -5.21 24.21 -12.95
C LYS A 100 -4.49 25.07 -11.93
N ASN A 101 -4.82 26.34 -11.77
CA ASN A 101 -4.14 27.25 -10.85
C ASN A 101 -4.47 26.87 -9.40
N THR A 102 -5.74 26.55 -9.13
CA THR A 102 -6.19 26.04 -7.84
C THR A 102 -5.51 24.71 -7.52
N LEU A 103 -5.45 23.79 -8.48
CA LEU A 103 -4.76 22.50 -8.31
C LEU A 103 -3.29 22.71 -7.95
N LEU A 104 -2.54 23.51 -8.71
CA LEU A 104 -1.14 23.80 -8.45
C LEU A 104 -0.92 24.44 -7.06
N SER A 105 -1.86 25.29 -6.63
CA SER A 105 -1.84 25.86 -5.28
C SER A 105 -2.05 24.81 -4.19
N MET A 106 -2.95 23.83 -4.42
CA MET A 106 -3.23 22.74 -3.45
C MET A 106 -2.05 21.79 -3.26
N ILE A 107 -1.34 21.46 -4.32
CA ILE A 107 -0.21 20.50 -4.27
C ILE A 107 1.11 21.14 -3.84
N LYS A 108 1.19 22.48 -3.83
CA LYS A 108 2.40 23.22 -3.51
C LYS A 108 2.99 22.83 -2.14
N GLY A 109 4.30 22.51 -2.13
CA GLY A 109 5.03 22.08 -0.94
C GLY A 109 4.73 20.65 -0.50
N THR A 110 4.01 19.85 -1.31
CA THR A 110 3.80 18.41 -1.09
C THR A 110 4.59 17.56 -2.09
N VAL A 111 4.70 16.26 -1.85
CA VAL A 111 5.36 15.34 -2.80
C VAL A 111 4.69 15.34 -4.18
N VAL A 112 3.39 15.65 -4.26
CA VAL A 112 2.62 15.67 -5.51
C VAL A 112 3.08 16.79 -6.45
N GLU A 113 3.66 17.86 -5.93
CA GLU A 113 4.27 18.92 -6.74
C GLU A 113 5.39 18.41 -7.66
N GLN A 114 6.04 17.29 -7.28
CA GLN A 114 7.13 16.66 -8.05
C GLN A 114 6.62 15.72 -9.16
N TYR A 115 5.32 15.44 -9.20
CA TYR A 115 4.76 14.53 -10.20
C TYR A 115 4.80 15.14 -11.60
N LYS A 116 5.06 14.28 -12.59
CA LYS A 116 4.98 14.68 -13.99
C LYS A 116 3.52 15.00 -14.35
N LEU A 117 3.23 16.27 -14.67
CA LEU A 117 1.91 16.66 -15.17
C LEU A 117 1.75 16.18 -16.61
N VAL A 118 0.67 15.45 -16.88
CA VAL A 118 0.39 14.82 -18.18
C VAL A 118 -1.07 15.03 -18.56
N GLU A 119 -1.32 15.37 -19.81
CA GLU A 119 -2.69 15.45 -20.34
C GLU A 119 -3.34 14.06 -20.38
N PRO A 120 -4.67 13.95 -20.14
CA PRO A 120 -5.36 12.66 -20.01
C PRO A 120 -5.12 11.70 -21.19
N GLU A 121 -5.12 12.19 -22.41
CA GLU A 121 -4.91 11.40 -23.62
C GLU A 121 -3.51 10.78 -23.73
N ASN A 122 -2.53 11.34 -23.02
CA ASN A 122 -1.15 10.86 -23.01
C ASN A 122 -0.84 9.93 -21.82
N LEU A 123 -1.77 9.75 -20.85
CA LEU A 123 -1.53 8.97 -19.64
C LEU A 123 -1.03 7.56 -19.93
N LYS A 124 -1.71 6.83 -20.82
CA LYS A 124 -1.34 5.44 -21.15
C LYS A 124 0.08 5.36 -21.71
N LYS A 125 0.43 6.26 -22.62
CA LYS A 125 1.77 6.33 -23.22
C LYS A 125 2.84 6.58 -22.16
N GLU A 126 2.60 7.52 -21.24
CA GLU A 126 3.56 7.85 -20.18
C GLU A 126 3.70 6.71 -19.16
N ILE A 127 2.60 6.04 -18.80
CA ILE A 127 2.62 4.85 -17.94
C ILE A 127 3.44 3.72 -18.58
N ASP A 128 3.34 3.53 -19.88
CA ASP A 128 4.02 2.46 -20.60
C ASP A 128 5.54 2.68 -20.71
N LEU A 129 6.02 3.90 -20.49
CA LEU A 129 7.45 4.25 -20.43
C LEU A 129 8.10 4.01 -19.06
N LEU A 130 7.30 3.73 -18.01
CA LEU A 130 7.85 3.53 -16.66
C LEU A 130 8.49 2.15 -16.54
N GLU A 131 9.60 2.11 -15.80
CA GLU A 131 10.37 0.89 -15.56
C GLU A 131 10.17 0.37 -14.11
N PRO A 132 10.36 -0.94 -13.86
CA PRO A 132 10.27 -1.50 -12.52
C PRO A 132 11.25 -0.88 -11.54
N VAL A 133 10.81 -0.66 -10.31
CA VAL A 133 11.67 -0.22 -9.19
C VAL A 133 12.02 -1.45 -8.36
N SER A 134 13.20 -2.00 -8.55
CA SER A 134 13.69 -3.16 -7.81
C SER A 134 14.40 -2.76 -6.52
N LYS A 135 14.29 -3.60 -5.51
CA LYS A 135 15.06 -3.52 -4.26
C LYS A 135 15.69 -4.88 -3.99
N ASP A 136 17.02 -4.93 -3.97
CA ASP A 136 17.76 -6.15 -3.65
C ASP A 136 17.69 -6.48 -2.16
N GLY A 137 17.97 -7.74 -1.81
CA GLY A 137 18.00 -8.22 -0.44
C GLY A 137 17.38 -9.60 -0.27
N THR A 138 17.12 -9.97 0.98
CA THR A 138 16.36 -11.19 1.31
C THR A 138 14.90 -11.04 0.91
N PRO A 139 14.21 -12.14 0.53
CA PRO A 139 12.82 -12.06 0.09
C PRO A 139 11.92 -11.50 1.20
N LEU A 140 11.12 -10.49 0.83
CA LEU A 140 10.11 -9.89 1.68
C LEU A 140 8.83 -9.71 0.86
N ILE A 141 7.77 -10.40 1.27
CA ILE A 141 6.50 -10.44 0.57
C ILE A 141 5.42 -9.87 1.49
N VAL A 142 4.79 -8.77 1.08
CA VAL A 142 3.64 -8.18 1.78
C VAL A 142 2.36 -8.78 1.22
N ILE A 143 1.53 -9.32 2.09
CA ILE A 143 0.32 -10.07 1.74
C ILE A 143 -0.86 -9.11 1.55
N ASP A 144 -1.57 -9.24 0.44
CA ASP A 144 -2.80 -8.48 0.19
C ASP A 144 -4.08 -9.34 0.33
N HIS A 145 -4.05 -10.63 -0.02
CA HIS A 145 -5.18 -11.56 0.10
C HIS A 145 -4.71 -12.98 0.42
N CYS A 146 -5.63 -13.78 0.99
CA CYS A 146 -5.43 -15.21 1.21
C CYS A 146 -6.76 -15.94 1.09
N PHE A 147 -6.76 -17.13 0.46
CA PHE A 147 -7.94 -17.97 0.28
C PHE A 147 -7.53 -19.42 -0.01
N ASP A 148 -8.48 -20.36 0.13
CA ASP A 148 -8.27 -21.74 -0.26
C ASP A 148 -8.71 -22.01 -1.70
N VAL A 149 -7.92 -22.81 -2.39
CA VAL A 149 -8.21 -23.31 -3.73
C VAL A 149 -8.32 -24.85 -3.68
N LYS A 150 -9.45 -25.38 -4.13
CA LYS A 150 -9.69 -26.84 -4.16
C LYS A 150 -8.57 -27.53 -4.96
N GLY A 151 -7.93 -28.52 -4.34
CA GLY A 151 -6.83 -29.30 -4.94
C GLY A 151 -5.45 -28.65 -4.84
N VAL A 152 -5.36 -27.38 -4.49
CA VAL A 152 -4.08 -26.64 -4.31
C VAL A 152 -3.80 -26.43 -2.82
N GLY A 153 -4.83 -26.07 -2.05
CA GLY A 153 -4.76 -25.64 -0.66
C GLY A 153 -4.69 -24.12 -0.55
N THR A 154 -4.01 -23.65 0.48
CA THR A 154 -3.92 -22.21 0.78
C THR A 154 -3.08 -21.47 -0.27
N VAL A 155 -3.69 -20.45 -0.83
CA VAL A 155 -3.07 -19.52 -1.78
C VAL A 155 -2.99 -18.12 -1.17
N ILE A 156 -1.80 -17.55 -1.16
CA ILE A 156 -1.51 -16.20 -0.71
C ILE A 156 -1.24 -15.33 -1.94
N LEU A 157 -1.95 -14.21 -2.05
CA LEU A 157 -1.62 -13.16 -3.00
C LEU A 157 -0.84 -12.05 -2.28
N GLY A 158 0.22 -11.60 -2.89
CA GLY A 158 1.05 -10.57 -2.31
C GLY A 158 2.03 -9.95 -3.31
N LYS A 159 2.79 -8.98 -2.82
CA LYS A 159 3.83 -8.30 -3.58
C LYS A 159 5.19 -8.56 -2.95
N ILE A 160 6.16 -8.96 -3.77
CA ILE A 160 7.57 -8.99 -3.36
C ILE A 160 8.05 -7.55 -3.30
N THR A 161 8.35 -7.05 -2.11
CA THR A 161 8.81 -5.67 -1.89
C THR A 161 10.33 -5.57 -1.81
N GLN A 162 11.00 -6.72 -1.67
CA GLN A 162 12.45 -6.81 -1.65
C GLN A 162 12.90 -8.21 -2.08
N GLY A 163 14.02 -8.29 -2.77
CA GLY A 163 14.74 -9.51 -3.06
C GLY A 163 14.12 -10.41 -4.12
N LYS A 164 14.47 -11.67 -4.05
CA LYS A 164 14.06 -12.73 -4.98
C LYS A 164 13.50 -13.90 -4.20
N LEU A 165 12.31 -14.38 -4.59
CA LEU A 165 11.64 -15.55 -4.03
C LEU A 165 11.78 -16.73 -5.00
N LYS A 166 12.01 -17.94 -4.47
CA LYS A 166 12.05 -19.21 -5.23
C LYS A 166 11.02 -20.20 -4.71
N VAL A 167 10.62 -21.14 -5.57
CA VAL A 167 9.84 -22.31 -5.14
C VAL A 167 10.64 -23.12 -4.12
N TYR A 168 9.92 -23.75 -3.19
CA TYR A 168 10.45 -24.53 -2.06
C TYR A 168 11.24 -23.72 -1.03
N GLU A 169 11.21 -22.39 -1.10
CA GLU A 169 11.83 -21.55 -0.09
C GLU A 169 11.04 -21.62 1.23
N ASN A 170 11.80 -21.67 2.34
CA ASN A 170 11.25 -21.66 3.69
C ASN A 170 11.28 -20.24 4.23
N LEU A 171 10.11 -19.73 4.59
CA LEU A 171 9.91 -18.40 5.14
C LEU A 171 9.13 -18.49 6.46
N LYS A 172 9.02 -17.35 7.15
CA LYS A 172 8.12 -17.19 8.28
C LYS A 172 7.00 -16.20 7.95
N LEU A 173 5.80 -16.55 8.37
CA LEU A 173 4.63 -15.68 8.34
C LEU A 173 4.59 -14.82 9.59
N PHE A 174 4.85 -13.54 9.47
CA PHE A 174 4.75 -12.58 10.56
C PHE A 174 3.41 -11.83 10.51
N PRO A 175 2.84 -11.47 11.71
CA PRO A 175 3.46 -11.44 13.03
C PRO A 175 3.47 -12.77 13.81
N LYS A 176 2.80 -13.84 13.34
CA LYS A 176 2.67 -15.10 14.08
C LYS A 176 3.99 -15.88 14.23
N GLY A 177 4.93 -15.73 13.30
CA GLY A 177 6.18 -16.49 13.28
C GLY A 177 6.04 -17.94 12.78
N THR A 178 4.93 -18.27 12.08
CA THR A 178 4.64 -19.60 11.56
C THR A 178 5.56 -19.94 10.37
N ASP A 179 6.08 -21.17 10.36
CA ASP A 179 6.91 -21.66 9.24
C ASP A 179 6.07 -21.94 8.00
N ILE A 180 6.48 -21.39 6.88
CA ILE A 180 5.81 -21.49 5.58
C ILE A 180 6.77 -22.03 4.54
N VAL A 181 6.29 -23.01 3.76
CA VAL A 181 7.01 -23.51 2.57
C VAL A 181 6.24 -23.05 1.33
N VAL A 182 6.90 -22.37 0.42
CA VAL A 182 6.36 -21.97 -0.89
C VAL A 182 6.36 -23.17 -1.83
N LYS A 183 5.20 -23.70 -2.19
CA LYS A 183 5.08 -24.86 -3.07
C LYS A 183 5.18 -24.49 -4.55
N SER A 184 4.55 -23.39 -4.93
CA SER A 184 4.56 -22.86 -6.31
C SER A 184 4.38 -21.36 -6.30
N ILE A 185 4.83 -20.74 -7.37
CA ILE A 185 4.72 -19.30 -7.62
C ILE A 185 4.00 -19.11 -8.96
N GLN A 186 3.02 -18.22 -8.96
CA GLN A 186 2.33 -17.78 -10.18
C GLN A 186 2.45 -16.27 -10.34
N MET A 187 2.64 -15.81 -11.57
CA MET A 187 2.56 -14.42 -11.97
C MET A 187 1.57 -14.29 -13.12
N HIS A 188 0.40 -13.69 -12.85
CA HIS A 188 -0.67 -13.54 -13.85
C HIS A 188 -1.00 -14.87 -14.56
N ASP A 189 -1.34 -15.91 -13.78
CA ASP A 189 -1.67 -17.27 -14.19
C ASP A 189 -0.50 -18.09 -14.76
N ASP A 190 0.67 -17.51 -15.04
CA ASP A 190 1.85 -18.27 -15.45
C ASP A 190 2.59 -18.84 -14.22
N SER A 191 2.87 -20.13 -14.23
CA SER A 191 3.75 -20.76 -13.24
C SER A 191 5.20 -20.37 -13.50
N VAL A 192 5.93 -19.98 -12.44
CA VAL A 192 7.34 -19.59 -12.51
C VAL A 192 8.15 -20.26 -11.39
N GLU A 193 9.44 -20.54 -11.62
CA GLU A 193 10.33 -21.10 -10.62
C GLU A 193 10.82 -20.05 -9.62
N ASP A 194 10.86 -18.79 -10.04
CA ASP A 194 11.24 -17.66 -9.20
C ASP A 194 10.56 -16.36 -9.62
N ALA A 195 10.50 -15.41 -8.69
CA ALA A 195 10.01 -14.06 -8.93
C ALA A 195 10.87 -13.05 -8.16
N VAL A 196 11.03 -11.84 -8.74
CA VAL A 196 11.87 -10.79 -8.16
C VAL A 196 11.05 -9.54 -7.85
N CYS A 197 11.48 -8.74 -6.87
CA CYS A 197 10.92 -7.42 -6.59
C CYS A 197 10.89 -6.57 -7.88
N PRO A 198 9.74 -5.92 -8.19
CA PRO A 198 8.53 -5.74 -7.41
C PRO A 198 7.35 -6.64 -7.82
N ALA A 199 7.58 -7.90 -8.17
CA ALA A 199 6.54 -8.80 -8.69
C ALA A 199 5.35 -8.96 -7.73
N ARG A 200 4.12 -8.86 -8.26
CA ARG A 200 2.93 -9.36 -7.60
C ARG A 200 2.77 -10.84 -7.93
N VAL A 201 2.59 -11.66 -6.91
CA VAL A 201 2.62 -13.13 -7.00
C VAL A 201 1.41 -13.78 -6.32
N GLY A 202 1.02 -14.93 -6.83
CA GLY A 202 0.18 -15.92 -6.15
C GLY A 202 1.06 -17.08 -5.68
N LEU A 203 1.03 -17.40 -4.40
CA LEU A 203 1.86 -18.42 -3.76
C LEU A 203 0.97 -19.55 -3.24
N ALA A 204 1.11 -20.75 -3.76
CA ALA A 204 0.59 -21.92 -3.06
C ALA A 204 1.56 -22.26 -1.93
N VAL A 205 1.05 -22.37 -0.70
CA VAL A 205 1.89 -22.53 0.50
C VAL A 205 1.50 -23.76 1.31
N LYS A 206 2.44 -24.19 2.19
CA LYS A 206 2.19 -25.16 3.27
C LYS A 206 2.62 -24.51 4.58
N GLY A 207 1.85 -24.74 5.65
CA GLY A 207 2.18 -24.29 7.01
C GLY A 207 1.14 -23.34 7.60
N ALA A 208 0.27 -22.73 6.80
CA ALA A 208 -0.83 -21.89 7.28
C ALA A 208 -2.10 -22.13 6.49
N GLY A 209 -3.25 -21.90 7.13
CA GLY A 209 -4.56 -21.81 6.50
C GLY A 209 -4.98 -20.36 6.26
N PRO A 210 -6.10 -20.10 5.55
CA PRO A 210 -6.58 -18.75 5.27
C PRO A 210 -6.86 -17.94 6.53
N ASP A 211 -7.38 -18.57 7.58
CA ASP A 211 -7.68 -17.92 8.87
C ASP A 211 -6.42 -17.49 9.65
N ASP A 212 -5.25 -18.01 9.27
CA ASP A 212 -3.97 -17.65 9.86
C ASP A 212 -3.36 -16.39 9.28
N VAL A 213 -3.84 -15.96 8.11
CA VAL A 213 -3.23 -14.91 7.30
C VAL A 213 -4.15 -13.69 7.22
N GLN A 214 -3.61 -12.50 7.46
CA GLN A 214 -4.34 -11.24 7.34
C GLN A 214 -3.65 -10.33 6.31
N ARG A 215 -4.42 -9.42 5.72
CA ARG A 215 -3.83 -8.35 4.88
C ARG A 215 -2.81 -7.55 5.68
N GLY A 216 -1.63 -7.38 5.10
CA GLY A 216 -0.51 -6.69 5.72
C GLY A 216 0.42 -7.59 6.52
N ASP A 217 0.08 -8.86 6.69
CA ASP A 217 1.06 -9.84 7.17
C ASP A 217 2.20 -9.98 6.14
N VAL A 218 3.34 -10.48 6.59
CA VAL A 218 4.57 -10.53 5.80
C VAL A 218 5.17 -11.92 5.82
N LEU A 219 5.56 -12.41 4.63
CA LEU A 219 6.44 -13.56 4.52
C LEU A 219 7.88 -13.07 4.31
N CYS A 220 8.79 -13.50 5.18
CA CYS A 220 10.21 -13.16 5.08
C CYS A 220 11.09 -14.18 5.81
N MET A 221 12.41 -14.02 5.68
CA MET A 221 13.37 -14.79 6.46
C MET A 221 13.25 -14.45 7.95
N PRO A 222 13.63 -15.39 8.87
CA PRO A 222 13.72 -15.10 10.30
C PRO A 222 14.61 -13.88 10.58
N ASN A 223 14.26 -13.10 11.60
CA ASN A 223 15.02 -11.92 12.05
C ASN A 223 15.12 -10.75 11.04
N THR A 224 14.31 -10.77 9.98
CA THR A 224 14.25 -9.65 9.01
C THR A 224 13.38 -8.50 9.52
N MET A 225 12.29 -8.83 10.20
CA MET A 225 11.29 -7.87 10.67
C MET A 225 11.17 -7.88 12.19
N GLN A 226 10.69 -6.79 12.76
CA GLN A 226 10.31 -6.68 14.17
C GLN A 226 8.80 -6.93 14.32
N VAL A 227 8.41 -7.42 15.52
CA VAL A 227 7.00 -7.62 15.88
C VAL A 227 6.78 -7.03 17.26
N SER A 228 5.83 -6.12 17.39
CA SER A 228 5.46 -5.55 18.68
C SER A 228 3.99 -5.14 18.71
N GLN A 229 3.43 -5.04 19.92
CA GLN A 229 2.16 -4.35 20.20
C GLN A 229 2.40 -2.94 20.75
N GLU A 230 3.64 -2.59 21.05
CA GLU A 230 4.01 -1.24 21.48
C GLU A 230 5.09 -0.71 20.54
N ILE A 231 4.88 0.48 20.02
CA ILE A 231 5.85 1.17 19.16
C ILE A 231 6.04 2.60 19.61
N GLU A 232 7.19 3.14 19.28
CA GLU A 232 7.52 4.56 19.47
C GLU A 232 7.72 5.19 18.08
N ILE A 233 7.17 6.39 17.87
CA ILE A 233 7.28 7.09 16.59
C ILE A 233 7.78 8.52 16.78
N ASP A 234 8.51 9.02 15.78
CA ASP A 234 8.87 10.43 15.66
C ASP A 234 7.69 11.20 15.04
N TYR A 235 6.73 11.54 15.90
CA TYR A 235 5.41 12.00 15.50
C TYR A 235 5.37 13.46 15.10
N THR A 236 4.72 13.73 13.97
CA THR A 236 4.33 15.06 13.52
C THR A 236 2.83 15.09 13.26
N GLN A 237 2.12 15.99 13.94
CA GLN A 237 0.70 16.20 13.70
C GLN A 237 0.47 16.86 12.33
N SER A 238 -0.54 16.40 11.61
CA SER A 238 -0.95 17.05 10.37
C SER A 238 -1.41 18.49 10.62
N LYS A 239 -0.87 19.42 9.86
CA LYS A 239 -1.28 20.86 9.95
C LYS A 239 -2.77 21.07 9.61
N PHE A 240 -3.40 20.10 8.98
CA PHE A 240 -4.80 20.13 8.61
C PHE A 240 -5.74 19.51 9.66
N PHE A 241 -5.18 18.72 10.60
CA PHE A 241 -5.95 18.16 11.71
C PHE A 241 -5.95 19.15 12.88
N LYS A 242 -7.11 19.72 13.20
CA LYS A 242 -7.22 20.82 14.16
C LYS A 242 -7.52 20.40 15.59
N ASP A 243 -8.01 19.16 15.79
CA ASP A 243 -8.29 18.67 17.12
C ASP A 243 -6.98 18.44 17.91
N LYS A 244 -7.07 18.61 19.22
CA LYS A 244 -5.97 18.27 20.12
C LYS A 244 -5.81 16.77 20.24
N VAL A 245 -4.61 16.29 20.06
CA VAL A 245 -4.22 14.90 20.35
C VAL A 245 -3.81 14.81 21.82
N SER A 246 -4.30 13.80 22.53
CA SER A 246 -4.00 13.58 23.95
C SER A 246 -3.81 12.09 24.28
N GLU A 247 -3.20 11.82 25.41
CA GLU A 247 -3.03 10.47 25.93
C GLU A 247 -4.37 9.79 26.17
N ASN A 248 -4.39 8.48 26.07
CA ASN A 248 -5.55 7.59 26.19
C ASN A 248 -6.59 7.71 25.04
N GLN A 249 -6.41 8.57 24.06
CA GLN A 249 -7.26 8.58 22.87
C GLN A 249 -7.02 7.37 21.99
N MET A 250 -8.12 6.94 21.34
CA MET A 250 -8.14 5.83 20.39
C MET A 250 -8.21 6.33 18.96
N PHE A 251 -7.41 5.70 18.09
CA PHE A 251 -7.33 6.00 16.66
C PHE A 251 -7.16 4.71 15.86
N LEU A 252 -6.94 4.81 14.57
CA LEU A 252 -6.36 3.75 13.75
C LEU A 252 -4.92 4.11 13.38
N ALA A 253 -4.05 3.11 13.36
CA ALA A 253 -2.70 3.21 12.79
C ALA A 253 -2.65 2.45 11.47
N SER A 254 -2.06 3.08 10.44
CA SER A 254 -1.71 2.44 9.17
C SER A 254 -0.20 2.28 9.11
N ILE A 255 0.27 1.03 9.01
CA ILE A 255 1.68 0.65 8.89
C ILE A 255 1.78 -0.34 7.73
N GLY A 256 2.33 0.07 6.59
CA GLY A 256 2.23 -0.71 5.36
C GLY A 256 0.76 -0.99 4.99
N LEU A 257 0.40 -2.26 4.79
CA LEU A 257 -1.00 -2.66 4.56
C LEU A 257 -1.76 -2.96 5.85
N GLN A 258 -1.10 -2.96 7.00
CA GLN A 258 -1.72 -3.24 8.28
C GLN A 258 -2.50 -2.05 8.79
N ILE A 259 -3.75 -2.29 9.19
CA ILE A 259 -4.59 -1.30 9.88
C ILE A 259 -4.86 -1.84 11.29
N ARG A 260 -4.50 -1.07 12.30
CA ARG A 260 -4.61 -1.49 13.71
C ARG A 260 -5.33 -0.43 14.54
N PRO A 261 -6.28 -0.80 15.40
CA PRO A 261 -6.69 0.08 16.49
C PRO A 261 -5.46 0.46 17.32
N VAL A 262 -5.33 1.72 17.67
CA VAL A 262 -4.20 2.23 18.41
C VAL A 262 -4.65 3.16 19.52
N LYS A 263 -4.04 3.00 20.71
CA LYS A 263 -4.18 3.88 21.86
C LYS A 263 -2.90 4.70 22.03
N ILE A 264 -3.02 5.99 22.22
CA ILE A 264 -1.89 6.84 22.59
C ILE A 264 -1.55 6.61 24.06
N VAL A 265 -0.34 6.15 24.32
CA VAL A 265 0.15 5.89 25.69
C VAL A 265 0.88 7.12 26.24
N SER A 266 1.67 7.78 25.40
CA SER A 266 2.45 8.97 25.76
C SER A 266 2.62 9.85 24.53
N LEU A 267 2.75 11.16 24.72
CA LEU A 267 2.94 12.12 23.65
C LEU A 267 4.42 12.48 23.41
N ASN A 268 5.27 12.35 24.42
CA ASN A 268 6.68 12.74 24.33
C ASN A 268 7.58 11.77 25.10
N PRO A 269 8.25 10.81 24.42
CA PRO A 269 8.08 10.46 23.00
C PRO A 269 6.69 9.90 22.73
N MET A 270 6.24 9.96 21.46
CA MET A 270 4.96 9.41 21.09
C MET A 270 5.01 7.87 21.15
N LYS A 271 4.35 7.30 22.15
CA LYS A 271 4.21 5.84 22.33
C LYS A 271 2.80 5.40 22.03
N LEU A 272 2.70 4.33 21.28
CA LEU A 272 1.46 3.78 20.79
C LEU A 272 1.31 2.32 21.23
N SER A 273 0.13 1.99 21.77
CA SER A 273 -0.27 0.60 22.05
C SER A 273 -1.22 0.14 20.96
N LEU A 274 -0.81 -0.87 20.20
CA LEU A 274 -1.53 -1.42 19.06
C LEU A 274 -2.45 -2.56 19.53
N GLY A 275 -3.65 -2.64 18.97
CA GLY A 275 -4.64 -3.65 19.34
C GLY A 275 -4.25 -5.11 19.02
N LYS A 276 -3.24 -5.31 18.16
CA LYS A 276 -2.69 -6.62 17.77
C LYS A 276 -1.19 -6.51 17.52
N PRO A 277 -0.43 -7.62 17.64
CA PRO A 277 0.95 -7.67 17.18
C PRO A 277 1.06 -7.20 15.75
N THR A 278 2.01 -6.34 15.48
CA THR A 278 2.22 -5.68 14.19
C THR A 278 3.65 -5.89 13.75
N VAL A 279 3.84 -6.24 12.49
CA VAL A 279 5.16 -6.44 11.89
C VAL A 279 5.62 -5.15 11.22
N TYR A 280 6.89 -4.78 11.44
CA TYR A 280 7.47 -3.54 10.91
C TYR A 280 9.00 -3.61 10.84
N GLU A 281 9.58 -2.69 10.07
CA GLU A 281 11.00 -2.34 10.15
C GLU A 281 11.16 -0.97 10.85
N LYS A 282 12.27 -0.79 11.54
CA LYS A 282 12.62 0.54 12.06
C LYS A 282 12.75 1.52 10.90
N GLY A 283 12.08 2.68 11.00
CA GLY A 283 11.99 3.67 9.95
C GLY A 283 10.75 3.54 9.06
N ASP A 284 9.92 2.51 9.25
CA ASP A 284 8.61 2.44 8.60
C ASP A 284 7.74 3.63 9.01
N THR A 285 6.86 4.04 8.10
CA THR A 285 5.92 5.13 8.37
C THR A 285 4.67 4.57 9.07
N CYS A 286 4.37 5.09 10.25
CA CYS A 286 3.10 4.92 10.93
C CYS A 286 2.25 6.18 10.71
N VAL A 287 1.04 6.03 10.16
CA VAL A 287 0.07 7.11 9.99
C VAL A 287 -1.08 6.91 10.95
N ILE A 288 -1.43 7.95 11.71
CA ILE A 288 -2.56 7.94 12.66
C ILE A 288 -3.79 8.53 11.95
N LEU A 289 -4.88 7.78 12.00
CA LEU A 289 -6.14 8.08 11.31
C LEU A 289 -7.31 8.16 12.29
N LYS A 290 -8.23 9.10 12.05
CA LYS A 290 -9.52 9.26 12.74
C LYS A 290 -10.66 9.16 11.72
N PRO A 291 -11.12 7.93 11.36
CA PRO A 291 -12.09 7.73 10.28
C PRO A 291 -13.39 8.52 10.43
N GLU A 292 -13.86 8.73 11.67
CA GLU A 292 -15.08 9.44 12.02
C GLU A 292 -14.93 10.97 11.98
N SER A 293 -13.75 11.52 11.69
CA SER A 293 -13.56 12.96 11.60
C SER A 293 -14.36 13.55 10.45
N THR A 294 -15.13 14.60 10.75
CA THR A 294 -15.93 15.35 9.75
C THR A 294 -15.07 16.26 8.87
N THR A 295 -13.87 16.60 9.33
CA THR A 295 -12.87 17.40 8.59
C THR A 295 -11.86 16.48 7.92
N ILE A 296 -10.57 16.63 8.19
CA ILE A 296 -9.50 15.77 7.69
C ILE A 296 -9.34 14.58 8.63
N ARG A 297 -9.29 13.37 8.06
CA ARG A 297 -9.19 12.10 8.80
C ARG A 297 -7.76 11.67 9.09
N ILE A 298 -6.76 12.38 8.56
CA ILE A 298 -5.33 12.12 8.77
C ILE A 298 -4.85 12.98 9.94
N VAL A 299 -4.63 12.33 11.09
CA VAL A 299 -4.25 13.00 12.36
C VAL A 299 -2.80 13.44 12.33
N GLY A 300 -1.92 12.56 11.85
CA GLY A 300 -0.50 12.81 11.72
C GLY A 300 0.25 11.54 11.35
N SER A 301 1.56 11.63 11.30
CA SER A 301 2.41 10.50 10.95
C SER A 301 3.77 10.60 11.63
N GLY A 302 4.52 9.52 11.63
CA GLY A 302 5.90 9.49 12.10
C GLY A 302 6.63 8.23 11.67
N LYS A 303 7.96 8.28 11.75
CA LYS A 303 8.80 7.09 11.54
C LYS A 303 8.84 6.26 12.83
N ILE A 304 8.74 4.95 12.71
CA ILE A 304 8.89 4.03 13.84
C ILE A 304 10.36 4.04 14.26
N THR A 305 10.61 4.39 15.52
CA THR A 305 11.95 4.49 16.10
C THR A 305 12.29 3.28 16.97
N LYS A 306 11.24 2.66 17.54
CA LYS A 306 11.39 1.48 18.42
C LYS A 306 10.14 0.61 18.37
#